data_aab02e8a372e2d855a574751f3e13959
#
_entry.id   aab02e8a372e2d855a574751f3e13959
#
_cell.length_a   1.000
_cell.length_b   1.000
_cell.length_c   1.000
_cell.angle_alpha   90.00
_cell.angle_beta   90.00
_cell.angle_gamma   90.00
#
_symmetry.space_group_name_H-M   'P 1'
#
loop_
_entity.id
_entity.type
_entity.pdbx_description
1 polymer ?
#
loop_
_entity_poly.entity_id
_entity_poly.type
_entity_poly.pdbx_seq_one_letter_code
_entity_poly.pdbx_strand_id
1 'polypeptide(L)'
;VKSDAESARGGIAEVGNVVWRSPDTDLALVKINPTVHNTRACGTTSHGGPSCIPITSYSVNALGRVLTASLRTRSIYAQPVPGSGDPGEDETFATSGSTTGVQLEWNKLSERAWPTNFRNRRDGDEAASSNTAFLLGGDSGGPVFNASSGKLYGIITDQLPRTTQPSTMVYIKLSKFFKEMPRYSLVTS
;
A
#
# COMPACT_ATOMS: atom_id res chain seq x y z
N VAL A 1 -13.74 -5.51 0.06
CA VAL A 1 -12.93 -4.29 0.05
C VAL A 1 -13.39 -3.42 -1.11
N LYS A 2 -13.64 -2.16 -0.87
CA LYS A 2 -14.20 -1.21 -1.85
C LYS A 2 -13.14 -0.14 -2.15
N SER A 3 -13.09 0.37 -3.39
CA SER A 3 -12.13 1.40 -3.75
C SER A 3 -12.68 2.80 -3.45
N ASP A 4 -11.86 3.66 -2.86
CA ASP A 4 -12.23 5.05 -2.59
C ASP A 4 -12.42 5.87 -3.87
N ALA A 5 -11.74 5.50 -4.96
CA ALA A 5 -11.85 6.18 -6.25
C ALA A 5 -13.25 6.05 -6.90
N GLU A 6 -13.94 4.94 -6.65
CA GLU A 6 -15.31 4.73 -7.15
C GLU A 6 -16.36 5.31 -6.20
N SER A 7 -16.07 5.38 -4.88
CA SER A 7 -16.90 6.11 -3.93
C SER A 7 -17.04 7.59 -4.30
N ALA A 8 -15.98 8.21 -4.80
CA ALA A 8 -15.97 9.60 -5.26
C ALA A 8 -16.84 9.83 -6.52
N ARG A 9 -17.17 8.79 -7.28
CA ARG A 9 -18.06 8.83 -8.46
C ARG A 9 -19.50 8.38 -8.17
N GLY A 10 -19.82 8.14 -6.89
CA GLY A 10 -21.15 7.68 -6.48
C GLY A 10 -21.41 6.19 -6.67
N GLY A 11 -20.42 5.40 -7.09
CA GLY A 11 -20.47 3.95 -7.20
C GLY A 11 -19.52 3.29 -6.21
N ILE A 12 -20.00 2.27 -5.50
CA ILE A 12 -19.16 1.44 -4.63
C ILE A 12 -18.86 0.15 -5.37
N ALA A 13 -17.63 -0.01 -5.89
CA ALA A 13 -17.20 -1.27 -6.49
C ALA A 13 -16.48 -2.15 -5.47
N GLU A 14 -16.80 -3.43 -5.51
CA GLU A 14 -16.05 -4.43 -4.76
C GLU A 14 -14.73 -4.73 -5.49
N VAL A 15 -13.60 -4.39 -4.86
CA VAL A 15 -12.26 -4.62 -5.43
C VAL A 15 -11.72 -6.01 -5.13
N GLY A 16 -12.26 -6.70 -4.12
CA GLY A 16 -11.79 -8.03 -3.74
C GLY A 16 -12.27 -8.47 -2.37
N ASN A 17 -11.83 -9.66 -1.98
CA ASN A 17 -12.19 -10.31 -0.73
C ASN A 17 -10.97 -10.52 0.17
N VAL A 18 -11.14 -10.32 1.48
CA VAL A 18 -10.13 -10.68 2.47
C VAL A 18 -10.03 -12.22 2.51
N VAL A 19 -8.86 -12.75 2.17
CA VAL A 19 -8.60 -14.19 2.09
C VAL A 19 -7.71 -14.70 3.22
N TRP A 20 -7.06 -13.79 3.94
CA TRP A 20 -6.24 -14.12 5.09
C TRP A 20 -6.15 -12.91 6.04
N ARG A 21 -6.01 -13.19 7.33
CA ARG A 21 -5.70 -12.22 8.39
C ARG A 21 -4.62 -12.80 9.28
N SER A 22 -3.65 -12.00 9.65
CA SER A 22 -2.63 -12.39 10.61
C SER A 22 -3.27 -12.60 11.99
N PRO A 23 -2.93 -13.68 12.70
CA PRO A 23 -3.33 -13.85 14.10
C PRO A 23 -2.54 -12.93 15.05
N ASP A 24 -1.32 -12.54 14.66
CA ASP A 24 -0.35 -11.88 15.53
C ASP A 24 -0.18 -10.39 15.24
N THR A 25 -0.62 -9.95 14.05
CA THR A 25 -0.38 -8.58 13.56
C THR A 25 -1.66 -7.95 13.01
N ASP A 26 -1.62 -6.67 12.65
CA ASP A 26 -2.73 -5.95 12.01
C ASP A 26 -2.63 -6.01 10.48
N LEU A 27 -2.36 -7.20 9.94
CA LEU A 27 -2.26 -7.44 8.52
C LEU A 27 -3.41 -8.28 8.00
N ALA A 28 -3.86 -7.96 6.80
CA ALA A 28 -4.80 -8.76 6.03
C ALA A 28 -4.38 -8.83 4.56
N LEU A 29 -4.62 -9.99 3.94
CA LEU A 29 -4.43 -10.18 2.51
C LEU A 29 -5.77 -10.08 1.80
N VAL A 30 -5.84 -9.22 0.80
CA VAL A 30 -7.00 -9.06 -0.05
C VAL A 30 -6.70 -9.67 -1.42
N LYS A 31 -7.50 -10.67 -1.81
CA LYS A 31 -7.49 -11.18 -3.18
C LYS A 31 -8.27 -10.21 -4.06
N ILE A 32 -7.61 -9.56 -4.98
CA ILE A 32 -8.21 -8.61 -5.90
C ILE A 32 -9.04 -9.35 -6.97
N ASN A 33 -10.24 -8.87 -7.23
CA ASN A 33 -11.07 -9.37 -8.30
C ASN A 33 -10.45 -9.00 -9.67
N PRO A 34 -10.32 -9.95 -10.60
CA PRO A 34 -9.78 -9.64 -11.91
C PRO A 34 -10.76 -8.76 -12.71
N THR A 35 -10.22 -7.90 -13.55
CA THR A 35 -10.99 -7.21 -14.58
C THR A 35 -11.34 -8.20 -15.69
N VAL A 36 -12.62 -8.25 -16.05
CA VAL A 36 -13.11 -9.12 -17.11
C VAL A 36 -13.11 -8.35 -18.45
N HIS A 37 -12.46 -8.90 -19.44
CA HIS A 37 -12.42 -8.36 -20.80
C HIS A 37 -13.16 -9.31 -21.74
N ASN A 38 -14.25 -8.83 -22.33
CA ASN A 38 -15.00 -9.56 -23.33
C ASN A 38 -14.61 -9.04 -24.72
N THR A 39 -13.97 -9.87 -25.50
CA THR A 39 -13.58 -9.61 -26.89
C THR A 39 -14.24 -10.63 -27.84
N ARG A 40 -14.12 -10.40 -29.12
CA ARG A 40 -14.55 -11.37 -30.14
C ARG A 40 -13.37 -11.68 -31.03
N ALA A 41 -13.05 -12.95 -31.20
CA ALA A 41 -12.15 -13.40 -32.25
C ALA A 41 -12.99 -13.73 -33.50
N CYS A 42 -12.75 -13.00 -34.58
CA CYS A 42 -13.46 -13.20 -35.83
C CYS A 42 -12.52 -13.82 -36.86
N GLY A 43 -13.03 -14.80 -37.62
CA GLY A 43 -12.33 -15.47 -38.70
C GLY A 43 -13.31 -15.84 -39.82
N THR A 44 -12.80 -16.47 -40.88
CA THR A 44 -13.62 -16.98 -41.98
C THR A 44 -13.80 -18.47 -41.78
N THR A 45 -15.02 -18.94 -41.89
CA THR A 45 -15.32 -20.39 -41.87
C THR A 45 -14.82 -21.06 -43.15
N SER A 46 -14.70 -22.38 -43.15
CA SER A 46 -14.35 -23.18 -44.32
C SER A 46 -15.31 -22.99 -45.52
N HIS A 47 -16.49 -22.44 -45.29
CA HIS A 47 -17.48 -22.10 -46.30
C HIS A 47 -17.50 -20.61 -46.69
N GLY A 48 -16.44 -19.84 -46.31
CA GLY A 48 -16.24 -18.44 -46.70
C GLY A 48 -17.07 -17.41 -45.95
N GLY A 49 -17.88 -17.80 -44.95
CA GLY A 49 -18.67 -16.88 -44.13
C GLY A 49 -17.90 -16.35 -42.91
N PRO A 50 -18.19 -15.13 -42.45
CA PRO A 50 -17.60 -14.62 -41.22
C PRO A 50 -18.13 -15.40 -40.01
N SER A 51 -17.23 -15.75 -39.09
CA SER A 51 -17.56 -16.38 -37.79
C SER A 51 -16.83 -15.65 -36.68
N CYS A 52 -17.57 -15.27 -35.63
CA CYS A 52 -17.00 -14.64 -34.47
C CYS A 52 -17.34 -15.46 -33.22
N ILE A 53 -16.33 -15.84 -32.48
CA ILE A 53 -16.49 -16.49 -31.17
C ILE A 53 -16.22 -15.48 -30.05
N PRO A 54 -17.03 -15.44 -29.00
CA PRO A 54 -16.73 -14.62 -27.81
C PRO A 54 -15.54 -15.18 -27.08
N ILE A 55 -14.60 -14.31 -26.71
CA ILE A 55 -13.45 -14.65 -25.85
C ILE A 55 -13.56 -13.83 -24.58
N THR A 56 -13.58 -14.49 -23.44
CA THR A 56 -13.47 -13.84 -22.13
C THR A 56 -12.05 -14.03 -21.61
N SER A 57 -11.37 -12.94 -21.34
CA SER A 57 -10.06 -12.94 -20.67
C SER A 57 -10.13 -12.19 -19.34
N TYR A 58 -9.21 -12.52 -18.44
CA TYR A 58 -9.14 -11.95 -17.11
C TYR A 58 -7.76 -11.31 -16.91
N SER A 59 -7.71 -10.11 -16.35
CA SER A 59 -6.44 -9.46 -15.98
C SER A 59 -6.50 -8.89 -14.57
N VAL A 60 -5.38 -8.97 -13.87
CA VAL A 60 -5.14 -8.23 -12.64
C VAL A 60 -3.96 -7.30 -12.91
N ASN A 61 -4.20 -6.01 -12.80
CA ASN A 61 -3.18 -5.02 -13.11
C ASN A 61 -2.46 -4.61 -11.82
N ALA A 62 -1.37 -5.32 -11.49
CA ALA A 62 -0.50 -4.98 -10.37
C ALA A 62 0.67 -4.14 -10.91
N LEU A 63 0.74 -2.88 -10.54
CA LEU A 63 1.70 -1.93 -11.14
C LEU A 63 3.03 -1.83 -10.42
N GLY A 64 3.18 -2.35 -9.19
CA GLY A 64 4.42 -2.22 -8.39
C GLY A 64 4.86 -0.77 -8.21
N ARG A 65 3.94 0.13 -7.91
CA ARG A 65 4.19 1.57 -7.76
C ARG A 65 3.58 2.14 -6.50
N VAL A 66 4.21 3.17 -5.94
CA VAL A 66 3.68 3.98 -4.84
C VAL A 66 3.45 5.41 -5.30
N LEU A 67 2.43 6.06 -4.76
CA LEU A 67 2.26 7.50 -4.96
C LEU A 67 3.23 8.23 -4.03
N THR A 68 4.01 9.15 -4.57
CA THR A 68 4.92 10.02 -3.84
C THR A 68 4.79 11.46 -4.31
N ALA A 69 5.44 12.38 -3.61
CA ALA A 69 5.47 13.79 -3.97
C ALA A 69 6.91 14.29 -4.15
N SER A 70 7.10 15.13 -5.13
CA SER A 70 8.35 15.86 -5.30
C SER A 70 8.43 17.01 -4.30
N LEU A 71 9.45 17.03 -3.46
CA LEU A 71 9.73 18.16 -2.55
C LEU A 71 9.90 19.48 -3.30
N ARG A 72 10.43 19.42 -4.50
CA ARG A 72 10.73 20.60 -5.32
C ARG A 72 9.50 21.16 -6.03
N THR A 73 8.69 20.30 -6.64
CA THR A 73 7.56 20.72 -7.50
C THR A 73 6.20 20.58 -6.82
N ARG A 74 6.15 19.92 -5.67
CA ARG A 74 4.92 19.52 -4.97
C ARG A 74 3.94 18.71 -5.82
N SER A 75 4.40 18.18 -6.96
CA SER A 75 3.60 17.30 -7.81
C SER A 75 3.59 15.88 -7.27
N ILE A 76 2.44 15.25 -7.33
CA ILE A 76 2.26 13.81 -6.99
C ILE A 76 2.56 13.00 -8.25
N TYR A 77 3.33 11.92 -8.09
CA TYR A 77 3.65 10.99 -9.18
C TYR A 77 3.73 9.56 -8.66
N ALA A 78 3.63 8.59 -9.58
CA ALA A 78 3.73 7.18 -9.27
C ALA A 78 5.17 6.71 -9.45
N GLN A 79 5.85 6.41 -8.34
CA GLN A 79 7.23 5.94 -8.32
C GLN A 79 7.28 4.41 -8.40
N PRO A 80 8.17 3.82 -9.22
CA PRO A 80 8.43 2.39 -9.24
C PRO A 80 8.89 1.86 -7.87
N VAL A 81 8.43 0.66 -7.53
CA VAL A 81 8.86 -0.06 -6.33
C VAL A 81 9.93 -1.08 -6.73
N PRO A 82 11.21 -0.88 -6.38
CA PRO A 82 12.29 -1.79 -6.74
C PRO A 82 12.39 -3.00 -5.80
N GLY A 83 11.75 -2.93 -4.64
CA GLY A 83 11.83 -3.97 -3.61
C GLY A 83 11.41 -3.49 -2.23
N SER A 84 11.73 -4.28 -1.22
CA SER A 84 11.46 -3.97 0.19
C SER A 84 12.74 -3.98 1.04
N GLY A 85 12.66 -3.46 2.25
CA GLY A 85 13.75 -3.46 3.23
C GLY A 85 13.34 -2.76 4.51
N ASP A 86 14.34 -2.37 5.31
CA ASP A 86 14.16 -1.56 6.51
C ASP A 86 14.83 -0.19 6.30
N PRO A 87 14.31 0.89 6.91
CA PRO A 87 14.97 2.19 6.88
C PRO A 87 16.28 2.16 7.69
N GLY A 88 17.29 2.89 7.22
CA GLY A 88 18.52 3.15 7.97
C GLY A 88 18.25 3.95 9.26
N GLU A 89 19.22 4.00 10.18
CA GLU A 89 19.06 4.67 11.48
C GLU A 89 18.75 6.17 11.34
N ASP A 90 19.44 6.86 10.43
CA ASP A 90 19.26 8.30 10.16
C ASP A 90 18.48 8.58 8.88
N GLU A 91 17.82 7.57 8.33
CA GLU A 91 17.09 7.72 7.08
C GLU A 91 15.72 8.34 7.32
N THR A 92 15.41 9.39 6.56
CA THR A 92 14.05 9.92 6.47
C THR A 92 13.27 9.18 5.40
N PHE A 93 12.01 8.91 5.69
CA PHE A 93 11.14 8.19 4.79
C PHE A 93 9.75 8.82 4.70
N ALA A 94 8.91 8.27 3.86
CA ALA A 94 7.61 8.82 3.52
C ALA A 94 6.48 7.84 3.78
N THR A 95 5.27 8.39 3.86
CA THR A 95 4.01 7.64 3.83
C THR A 95 3.11 8.16 2.72
N SER A 96 2.18 7.33 2.24
CA SER A 96 1.14 7.75 1.30
C SER A 96 -0.20 7.19 1.78
N GLY A 97 -0.97 8.05 2.44
CA GLY A 97 -2.28 7.72 3.01
C GLY A 97 -3.43 8.22 2.13
N SER A 98 -4.61 7.66 2.32
CA SER A 98 -5.80 8.08 1.57
C SER A 98 -6.36 9.43 2.06
N THR A 99 -6.13 9.78 3.30
CA THR A 99 -6.66 10.99 3.94
C THR A 99 -5.65 12.14 3.90
N THR A 100 -4.40 11.90 4.31
CA THR A 100 -3.37 12.95 4.37
C THR A 100 -2.52 13.05 3.11
N GLY A 101 -2.66 12.09 2.17
CA GLY A 101 -1.82 12.02 0.98
C GLY A 101 -0.38 11.64 1.31
N VAL A 102 0.57 12.20 0.58
CA VAL A 102 1.99 11.95 0.79
C VAL A 102 2.53 12.81 1.92
N GLN A 103 3.05 12.17 2.95
CA GLN A 103 3.73 12.80 4.08
C GLN A 103 5.21 12.41 4.06
N LEU A 104 6.10 13.37 4.19
CA LEU A 104 7.55 13.20 4.13
C LEU A 104 8.17 13.43 5.52
N GLU A 105 9.47 13.15 5.64
CA GLU A 105 10.27 13.46 6.83
C GLU A 105 9.89 12.67 8.10
N TRP A 106 9.49 11.41 7.93
CA TRP A 106 9.41 10.47 9.03
C TRP A 106 10.79 9.94 9.39
N ASN A 107 11.06 9.83 10.70
CA ASN A 107 12.30 9.25 11.24
C ASN A 107 11.96 8.07 12.14
N LYS A 108 12.69 6.97 11.97
CA LYS A 108 12.53 5.80 12.83
C LYS A 108 12.83 6.15 14.30
N LEU A 109 11.98 5.70 15.21
CA LEU A 109 12.22 5.79 16.63
C LEU A 109 12.95 4.55 17.14
N SER A 110 13.98 4.75 17.98
CA SER A 110 14.54 3.63 18.73
C SER A 110 13.51 3.07 19.71
N GLU A 111 13.59 1.80 20.05
CA GLU A 111 12.64 1.17 20.99
C GLU A 111 12.54 1.88 22.34
N ARG A 112 13.63 2.48 22.81
CA ARG A 112 13.67 3.26 24.05
C ARG A 112 12.88 4.57 23.99
N ALA A 113 12.71 5.10 22.79
CA ALA A 113 11.98 6.35 22.53
C ALA A 113 10.50 6.12 22.21
N TRP A 114 10.04 4.87 22.22
CA TRP A 114 8.65 4.56 21.95
C TRP A 114 7.74 5.13 23.04
N PRO A 115 6.65 5.78 22.67
CA PRO A 115 5.70 6.31 23.65
C PRO A 115 5.11 5.20 24.52
N THR A 116 5.05 5.45 25.84
CA THR A 116 4.56 4.49 26.84
C THR A 116 3.08 4.14 26.69
N ASN A 117 2.31 4.96 25.98
CA ASN A 117 0.89 4.74 25.68
C ASN A 117 0.64 3.86 24.44
N PHE A 118 1.68 3.40 23.75
CA PHE A 118 1.59 2.30 22.77
C PHE A 118 1.28 0.98 23.48
N ARG A 119 0.02 0.80 23.86
CA ARG A 119 -0.43 -0.33 24.70
C ARG A 119 -0.51 -1.66 23.96
N ASN A 120 -0.52 -1.67 22.64
CA ASN A 120 -0.80 -2.87 21.82
C ASN A 120 0.33 -3.13 20.82
N ARG A 121 1.60 -3.05 21.29
CA ARG A 121 2.74 -3.43 20.45
C ARG A 121 2.61 -4.88 20.02
N ARG A 122 2.65 -5.09 18.71
CA ARG A 122 2.63 -6.41 18.08
C ARG A 122 4.01 -6.75 17.53
N ASP A 123 4.27 -8.04 17.31
CA ASP A 123 5.52 -8.46 16.68
C ASP A 123 5.61 -7.87 15.25
N GLY A 124 6.74 -7.24 14.95
CA GLY A 124 6.99 -6.56 13.68
C GLY A 124 6.56 -5.10 13.62
N ASP A 125 5.93 -4.55 14.67
CA ASP A 125 5.65 -3.11 14.76
C ASP A 125 6.93 -2.31 14.92
N GLU A 126 6.98 -1.18 14.22
CA GLU A 126 7.99 -0.15 14.33
C GLU A 126 7.33 1.21 14.53
N ALA A 127 7.98 2.09 15.25
CA ALA A 127 7.50 3.45 15.43
C ALA A 127 8.37 4.47 14.69
N ALA A 128 7.72 5.53 14.24
CA ALA A 128 8.40 6.67 13.63
C ALA A 128 7.81 7.97 14.13
N SER A 129 8.60 9.04 14.12
CA SER A 129 8.15 10.37 14.49
C SER A 129 8.51 11.40 13.44
N SER A 130 7.76 12.50 13.45
CA SER A 130 8.00 13.66 12.60
C SER A 130 7.52 14.95 13.29
N ASN A 131 8.23 16.04 13.04
CA ASN A 131 7.81 17.37 13.46
C ASN A 131 6.89 18.04 12.43
N THR A 132 6.88 17.55 11.19
CA THR A 132 6.18 18.15 10.04
C THR A 132 5.08 17.27 9.50
N ALA A 133 5.33 15.95 9.39
CA ALA A 133 4.36 14.97 8.92
C ALA A 133 3.36 14.58 10.02
N PHE A 134 2.19 14.16 9.58
CA PHE A 134 1.14 13.62 10.46
C PHE A 134 0.25 12.66 9.68
N LEU A 135 -0.47 11.83 10.39
CA LEU A 135 -1.48 10.94 9.82
C LEU A 135 -2.87 11.26 10.40
N LEU A 136 -3.90 10.80 9.73
CA LEU A 136 -5.29 10.87 10.17
C LEU A 136 -5.97 9.51 9.99
N GLY A 137 -7.14 9.34 10.61
CA GLY A 137 -7.97 8.16 10.37
C GLY A 137 -8.25 7.97 8.88
N GLY A 138 -8.03 6.76 8.36
CA GLY A 138 -8.12 6.42 6.95
C GLY A 138 -6.77 6.27 6.25
N ASP A 139 -5.67 6.70 6.85
CA ASP A 139 -4.32 6.47 6.30
C ASP A 139 -3.78 5.06 6.62
N SER A 140 -4.39 4.35 7.56
CA SER A 140 -4.06 2.96 7.87
C SER A 140 -4.14 2.07 6.63
N GLY A 141 -3.17 1.18 6.45
CA GLY A 141 -3.01 0.39 5.24
C GLY A 141 -2.18 1.07 4.15
N GLY A 142 -1.87 2.36 4.29
CA GLY A 142 -0.99 3.08 3.38
C GLY A 142 0.47 2.62 3.48
N PRO A 143 1.26 2.75 2.40
CA PRO A 143 2.65 2.34 2.35
C PRO A 143 3.56 3.28 3.15
N VAL A 144 4.60 2.69 3.75
CA VAL A 144 5.78 3.36 4.30
C VAL A 144 6.97 3.04 3.40
N PHE A 145 7.67 4.06 2.88
CA PHE A 145 8.65 3.86 1.82
C PHE A 145 9.72 4.97 1.78
N ASN A 146 10.84 4.68 1.12
CA ASN A 146 11.84 5.69 0.81
C ASN A 146 11.37 6.57 -0.36
N ALA A 147 11.24 7.87 -0.14
CA ALA A 147 10.72 8.81 -1.14
C ALA A 147 11.63 8.94 -2.38
N SER A 148 12.93 8.67 -2.25
CA SER A 148 13.89 8.79 -3.36
C SER A 148 13.99 7.52 -4.19
N SER A 149 14.00 6.36 -3.54
CA SER A 149 14.19 5.06 -4.22
C SER A 149 12.90 4.31 -4.51
N GLY A 150 11.79 4.61 -3.83
CA GLY A 150 10.56 3.83 -3.88
C GLY A 150 10.60 2.51 -3.09
N LYS A 151 11.69 2.21 -2.39
CA LYS A 151 11.85 0.99 -1.60
C LYS A 151 10.81 0.95 -0.47
N LEU A 152 10.02 -0.12 -0.39
CA LEU A 152 8.98 -0.26 0.62
C LEU A 152 9.55 -0.78 1.95
N TYR A 153 9.09 -0.21 3.05
CA TYR A 153 9.48 -0.57 4.41
C TYR A 153 8.35 -1.25 5.17
N GLY A 154 7.12 -0.76 5.03
CA GLY A 154 6.01 -1.27 5.81
C GLY A 154 4.66 -0.75 5.38
N ILE A 155 3.69 -0.98 6.26
CA ILE A 155 2.29 -0.57 6.11
C ILE A 155 1.88 0.16 7.39
N ILE A 156 1.26 1.32 7.26
CA ILE A 156 0.73 2.11 8.38
C ILE A 156 -0.34 1.30 9.12
N THR A 157 -0.20 1.16 10.44
CA THR A 157 -1.18 0.46 11.28
C THR A 157 -1.86 1.37 12.29
N ASP A 158 -1.14 2.33 12.87
CA ASP A 158 -1.68 3.18 13.92
C ASP A 158 -0.97 4.55 13.97
N GLN A 159 -1.57 5.48 14.71
CA GLN A 159 -1.02 6.80 14.98
C GLN A 159 -1.34 7.24 16.40
N LEU A 160 -0.47 8.01 17.01
CA LEU A 160 -0.81 8.71 18.23
C LEU A 160 -1.66 9.96 17.93
N PRO A 161 -2.53 10.35 18.87
CA PRO A 161 -3.32 11.56 18.73
C PRO A 161 -2.44 12.78 18.42
N ARG A 162 -2.89 13.63 17.50
CA ARG A 162 -2.18 14.83 17.01
C ARG A 162 -1.90 15.88 18.08
N THR A 163 -2.39 15.69 19.29
CA THR A 163 -2.11 16.56 20.45
C THR A 163 -0.69 16.43 20.97
N THR A 164 0.06 15.42 20.55
CA THR A 164 1.46 15.20 20.91
C THR A 164 2.37 15.68 19.77
N GLN A 165 3.36 16.51 20.10
CA GLN A 165 4.46 16.86 19.22
C GLN A 165 5.75 16.24 19.77
N PRO A 166 6.56 15.55 18.97
CA PRO A 166 6.36 15.25 17.53
C PRO A 166 5.22 14.26 17.27
N SER A 167 4.65 14.33 16.06
CA SER A 167 3.69 13.31 15.60
C SER A 167 4.35 11.95 15.59
N THR A 168 3.64 10.92 16.02
CA THR A 168 4.17 9.55 16.03
C THR A 168 3.21 8.61 15.31
N MET A 169 3.76 7.74 14.47
CA MET A 169 3.04 6.66 13.81
C MET A 169 3.60 5.31 14.19
N VAL A 170 2.80 4.27 14.01
CA VAL A 170 3.22 2.87 14.00
C VAL A 170 3.02 2.29 12.61
N TYR A 171 3.97 1.53 12.17
CA TYR A 171 3.87 0.73 10.95
C TYR A 171 4.38 -0.68 11.19
N ILE A 172 3.83 -1.64 10.46
CA ILE A 172 4.33 -3.01 10.48
C ILE A 172 5.31 -3.21 9.33
N LYS A 173 6.44 -3.86 9.61
CA LYS A 173 7.45 -4.15 8.58
C LYS A 173 6.95 -5.15 7.55
N LEU A 174 7.26 -4.92 6.28
CA LEU A 174 6.98 -5.90 5.21
C LEU A 174 7.74 -7.22 5.40
N SER A 175 8.91 -7.20 6.02
CA SER A 175 9.64 -8.41 6.36
C SER A 175 8.83 -9.35 7.27
N LYS A 176 8.00 -8.80 8.17
CA LYS A 176 7.09 -9.61 8.99
C LYS A 176 6.01 -10.27 8.16
N PHE A 177 5.40 -9.53 7.20
CA PHE A 177 4.43 -10.10 6.27
C PHE A 177 5.02 -11.27 5.47
N PHE A 178 6.20 -11.09 4.86
CA PHE A 178 6.82 -12.14 4.06
C PHE A 178 7.27 -13.35 4.89
N LYS A 179 7.57 -13.16 6.18
CA LYS A 179 7.82 -14.27 7.11
C LYS A 179 6.56 -15.12 7.34
N GLU A 180 5.39 -14.48 7.49
CA GLU A 180 4.12 -15.16 7.66
C GLU A 180 3.58 -15.75 6.35
N MET A 181 3.89 -15.11 5.23
CA MET A 181 3.39 -15.44 3.90
C MET A 181 4.54 -15.68 2.89
N PRO A 182 5.38 -16.72 3.10
CA PRO A 182 6.63 -16.91 2.34
C PRO A 182 6.43 -17.25 0.85
N ARG A 183 5.20 -17.58 0.44
CA ARG A 183 4.86 -17.84 -0.98
C ARG A 183 4.47 -16.57 -1.75
N TYR A 184 4.39 -15.44 -1.06
CA TYR A 184 4.07 -14.16 -1.68
C TYR A 184 5.33 -13.33 -1.87
N SER A 185 5.34 -12.57 -2.91
CA SER A 185 6.41 -11.62 -3.22
C SER A 185 5.84 -10.27 -3.60
N LEU A 186 6.65 -9.24 -3.42
CA LEU A 186 6.30 -7.90 -3.85
C LEU A 186 6.30 -7.83 -5.37
N VAL A 187 5.27 -7.17 -5.93
CA VAL A 187 5.31 -6.79 -7.34
C VAL A 187 6.22 -5.59 -7.48
N THR A 188 7.28 -5.77 -8.25
CA THR A 188 8.26 -4.73 -8.58
C THR A 188 8.08 -4.25 -10.01
N SER A 189 8.57 -3.07 -10.32
CA SER A 189 8.53 -2.48 -11.68
C SER A 189 9.87 -1.87 -12.06
#